data_25e38033ef33e5bb9791244450d458c4
#
_entry.id   25e38033ef33e5bb9791244450d458c4
#
_cell.length_a   1.000
_cell.length_b   1.000
_cell.length_c   1.000
_cell.angle_alpha   90.00
_cell.angle_beta   90.00
_cell.angle_gamma   90.00
#
_symmetry.space_group_name_H-M   'P 1'
#
loop_
_entity.id
_entity.type
_entity.pdbx_description
1 polymer ?
#
loop_
_entity_poly.entity_id
_entity_poly.type
_entity_poly.pdbx_seq_one_letter_code
_entity_poly.pdbx_strand_id
1 'polypeptide(L)'
;LAEKLSISDKAVSKWETGKSLPDISLLVPLADIMEVTVTELLEARRIEGTQITAVPVEDMVKKALTYSEEIQKKNTRQKVKHCILCGAGILAGLLEILGLVLLTKDTDFLSRYSSVFGLEGLSILFGIYFWIFAKEKIPSFYDENKLNFYSDGIFRINMPGLHFNNRNWPYIVRVSRLGMLALMILCPLVYFILYFIASTFSSADMVFAGQLIILFIFLGSVFIPLYVVGKKYE
;
A
#
# COMPACT_ATOMS: atom_id res chain seq x y z
N LEU A 1 -24.05 -30.33 1.20
CA LEU A 1 -24.11 -28.90 0.92
C LEU A 1 -22.70 -28.31 0.79
N ALA A 2 -21.82 -28.50 1.78
CA ALA A 2 -20.47 -27.99 1.80
C ALA A 2 -19.66 -28.40 0.56
N GLU A 3 -19.68 -29.67 0.18
CA GLU A 3 -19.00 -30.19 -0.98
C GLU A 3 -19.47 -29.54 -2.30
N LYS A 4 -20.78 -29.35 -2.47
CA LYS A 4 -21.37 -28.70 -3.65
C LYS A 4 -21.01 -27.23 -3.78
N LEU A 5 -20.76 -26.55 -2.66
CA LEU A 5 -20.37 -25.13 -2.60
C LEU A 5 -18.85 -24.95 -2.52
N SER A 6 -18.06 -26.02 -2.51
CA SER A 6 -16.60 -26.00 -2.36
C SER A 6 -16.13 -25.24 -1.11
N ILE A 7 -16.86 -25.41 0.01
CA ILE A 7 -16.56 -24.80 1.31
C ILE A 7 -16.40 -25.88 2.38
N SER A 8 -15.95 -25.49 3.58
CA SER A 8 -15.79 -26.43 4.69
C SER A 8 -17.13 -26.70 5.41
N ASP A 9 -17.31 -27.95 5.90
CA ASP A 9 -18.47 -28.30 6.75
C ASP A 9 -18.59 -27.39 7.98
N LYS A 10 -17.46 -26.90 8.47
CA LYS A 10 -17.40 -25.96 9.57
C LYS A 10 -18.05 -24.61 9.25
N ALA A 11 -18.00 -24.17 7.97
CA ALA A 11 -18.68 -22.96 7.53
C ALA A 11 -20.20 -23.17 7.53
N VAL A 12 -20.68 -24.28 6.99
CA VAL A 12 -22.12 -24.63 7.00
C VAL A 12 -22.64 -24.73 8.44
N SER A 13 -21.91 -25.43 9.31
CA SER A 13 -22.31 -25.52 10.74
C SER A 13 -22.38 -24.17 11.45
N LYS A 14 -21.55 -23.21 11.08
CA LYS A 14 -21.65 -21.85 11.62
C LYS A 14 -22.89 -21.12 11.12
N TRP A 15 -23.30 -21.34 9.87
CA TRP A 15 -24.52 -20.76 9.31
C TRP A 15 -25.76 -21.33 9.99
N GLU A 16 -25.82 -22.65 10.14
CA GLU A 16 -26.91 -23.35 10.82
C GLU A 16 -27.07 -22.96 12.30
N THR A 17 -25.95 -22.62 12.96
CA THR A 17 -25.96 -22.16 14.36
C THR A 17 -26.07 -20.63 14.51
N GLY A 18 -26.25 -19.89 13.41
CA GLY A 18 -26.37 -18.44 13.40
C GLY A 18 -25.09 -17.67 13.81
N LYS A 19 -23.95 -18.34 13.86
CA LYS A 19 -22.65 -17.73 14.24
C LYS A 19 -22.01 -16.94 13.11
N SER A 20 -22.40 -17.18 11.87
CA SER A 20 -22.03 -16.38 10.69
C SER A 20 -23.08 -16.53 9.61
N LEU A 21 -23.09 -15.57 8.67
CA LEU A 21 -23.92 -15.63 7.46
C LEU A 21 -23.08 -16.13 6.29
N PRO A 22 -23.71 -16.70 5.24
CA PRO A 22 -23.07 -16.98 3.96
C PRO A 22 -22.54 -15.68 3.33
N ASP A 23 -21.43 -15.81 2.59
CA ASP A 23 -20.97 -14.71 1.75
C ASP A 23 -21.98 -14.45 0.63
N ILE A 24 -22.11 -13.19 0.21
CA ILE A 24 -23.06 -12.80 -0.84
C ILE A 24 -22.79 -13.55 -2.15
N SER A 25 -21.56 -13.95 -2.42
CA SER A 25 -21.16 -14.76 -3.59
C SER A 25 -21.74 -16.17 -3.56
N LEU A 26 -22.10 -16.68 -2.39
CA LEU A 26 -22.66 -18.02 -2.21
C LEU A 26 -24.19 -18.05 -2.21
N LEU A 27 -24.86 -16.89 -2.17
CA LEU A 27 -26.32 -16.83 -2.10
C LEU A 27 -27.00 -17.42 -3.33
N VAL A 28 -26.51 -17.15 -4.53
CA VAL A 28 -27.06 -17.69 -5.78
C VAL A 28 -26.81 -19.23 -5.86
N PRO A 29 -25.56 -19.73 -5.73
CA PRO A 29 -25.32 -21.17 -5.71
C PRO A 29 -26.08 -21.92 -4.60
N LEU A 30 -26.27 -21.28 -3.44
CA LEU A 30 -27.02 -21.85 -2.33
C LEU A 30 -28.51 -21.96 -2.65
N ALA A 31 -29.10 -20.92 -3.23
CA ALA A 31 -30.48 -20.91 -3.68
C ALA A 31 -30.74 -21.99 -4.75
N ASP A 32 -29.82 -22.11 -5.73
CA ASP A 32 -29.88 -23.14 -6.79
C ASP A 32 -29.83 -24.55 -6.19
N ILE A 33 -28.95 -24.82 -5.22
CA ILE A 33 -28.84 -26.15 -4.57
C ILE A 33 -30.09 -26.47 -3.73
N MET A 34 -30.71 -25.46 -3.13
CA MET A 34 -31.90 -25.62 -2.30
C MET A 34 -33.22 -25.55 -3.10
N GLU A 35 -33.13 -25.34 -4.42
CA GLU A 35 -34.28 -25.19 -5.33
C GLU A 35 -35.27 -24.13 -4.87
N VAL A 36 -34.73 -22.97 -4.43
CA VAL A 36 -35.49 -21.78 -4.01
C VAL A 36 -34.93 -20.56 -4.71
N THR A 37 -35.69 -19.48 -4.75
CA THR A 37 -35.16 -18.20 -5.20
C THR A 37 -34.32 -17.52 -4.11
N VAL A 38 -33.42 -16.62 -4.48
CA VAL A 38 -32.60 -15.85 -3.52
C VAL A 38 -33.51 -15.04 -2.59
N THR A 39 -34.66 -14.57 -3.07
CA THR A 39 -35.66 -13.85 -2.26
C THR A 39 -36.25 -14.77 -1.19
N GLU A 40 -36.69 -15.98 -1.56
CA GLU A 40 -37.22 -16.96 -0.61
C GLU A 40 -36.16 -17.37 0.43
N LEU A 41 -34.93 -17.50 0.00
CA LEU A 41 -33.77 -17.80 0.88
C LEU A 41 -33.55 -16.68 1.92
N LEU A 42 -33.63 -15.43 1.49
CA LEU A 42 -33.40 -14.26 2.37
C LEU A 42 -34.59 -13.98 3.28
N GLU A 43 -35.82 -14.22 2.81
CA GLU A 43 -37.05 -14.04 3.59
C GLU A 43 -37.39 -15.25 4.46
N ALA A 44 -36.65 -16.36 4.32
CA ALA A 44 -36.85 -17.62 5.01
C ALA A 44 -38.31 -18.15 4.90
N ARG A 45 -38.95 -17.90 3.75
CA ARG A 45 -40.32 -18.35 3.47
C ARG A 45 -40.48 -18.72 1.99
N ARG A 46 -41.29 -19.76 1.68
CA ARG A 46 -41.70 -20.04 0.31
C ARG A 46 -42.81 -19.08 -0.13
N ILE A 47 -42.67 -18.56 -1.35
CA ILE A 47 -43.67 -17.68 -1.94
C ILE A 47 -44.61 -18.54 -2.75
N GLU A 48 -45.76 -18.88 -2.16
CA GLU A 48 -46.84 -19.60 -2.84
C GLU A 48 -47.67 -18.61 -3.68
N GLY A 49 -47.58 -18.73 -5.02
CA GLY A 49 -48.43 -17.99 -5.95
C GLY A 49 -47.70 -17.16 -6.99
N THR A 50 -48.27 -17.12 -8.17
CA THR A 50 -47.74 -16.65 -9.47
C THR A 50 -47.52 -15.14 -9.59
N GLN A 51 -46.86 -14.52 -8.64
CA GLN A 51 -46.29 -13.17 -8.86
C GLN A 51 -44.80 -13.19 -8.59
N ILE A 52 -44.07 -13.70 -9.57
CA ILE A 52 -42.62 -13.64 -9.61
C ILE A 52 -42.20 -12.20 -9.92
N THR A 53 -42.21 -11.37 -8.90
CA THR A 53 -41.38 -10.15 -8.85
C THR A 53 -39.99 -10.46 -8.36
N ALA A 54 -39.54 -11.70 -8.58
CA ALA A 54 -38.21 -12.19 -8.15
C ALA A 54 -37.05 -11.67 -9.02
N VAL A 55 -37.34 -11.18 -10.22
CA VAL A 55 -36.35 -10.67 -11.18
C VAL A 55 -35.48 -9.51 -10.63
N PRO A 56 -35.96 -8.59 -9.79
CA PRO A 56 -35.11 -7.48 -9.34
C PRO A 56 -34.01 -7.89 -8.36
N VAL A 57 -34.25 -8.88 -7.47
CA VAL A 57 -33.26 -9.24 -6.42
C VAL A 57 -32.14 -10.08 -6.99
N GLU A 58 -32.45 -11.06 -7.84
CA GLU A 58 -31.44 -11.88 -8.52
C GLU A 58 -30.55 -11.03 -9.44
N ASP A 59 -31.15 -10.09 -10.18
CA ASP A 59 -30.40 -9.14 -11.00
C ASP A 59 -29.51 -8.21 -10.16
N MET A 60 -30.02 -7.76 -9.01
CA MET A 60 -29.25 -6.96 -8.06
C MET A 60 -28.07 -7.75 -7.49
N VAL A 61 -28.29 -9.01 -7.09
CA VAL A 61 -27.21 -9.87 -6.58
C VAL A 61 -26.18 -10.16 -7.67
N LYS A 62 -26.61 -10.50 -8.90
CA LYS A 62 -25.70 -10.68 -10.03
C LYS A 62 -24.88 -9.43 -10.33
N LYS A 63 -25.52 -8.26 -10.37
CA LYS A 63 -24.82 -6.97 -10.55
C LYS A 63 -23.84 -6.69 -9.42
N ALA A 64 -24.20 -6.95 -8.17
CA ALA A 64 -23.31 -6.79 -7.02
C ALA A 64 -22.09 -7.71 -7.10
N LEU A 65 -22.28 -8.97 -7.52
CA LEU A 65 -21.18 -9.92 -7.74
C LEU A 65 -20.25 -9.46 -8.85
N THR A 66 -20.80 -9.09 -10.02
CA THR A 66 -20.00 -8.59 -11.14
C THR A 66 -19.21 -7.35 -10.75
N TYR A 67 -19.83 -6.43 -10.03
CA TYR A 67 -19.18 -5.22 -9.51
C TYR A 67 -18.05 -5.55 -8.51
N SER A 68 -18.30 -6.53 -7.62
CA SER A 68 -17.29 -7.03 -6.68
C SER A 68 -16.07 -7.62 -7.39
N GLU A 69 -16.30 -8.45 -8.43
CA GLU A 69 -15.23 -9.02 -9.25
C GLU A 69 -14.43 -7.95 -10.02
N GLU A 70 -15.12 -6.96 -10.58
CA GLU A 70 -14.46 -5.84 -11.27
C GLU A 70 -13.57 -5.02 -10.32
N ILE A 71 -14.07 -4.75 -9.09
CA ILE A 71 -13.29 -4.09 -8.06
C ILE A 71 -12.05 -4.91 -7.69
N GLN A 72 -12.20 -6.22 -7.49
CA GLN A 72 -11.07 -7.10 -7.19
C GLN A 72 -10.03 -7.11 -8.32
N LYS A 73 -10.46 -7.23 -9.58
CA LYS A 73 -9.58 -7.16 -10.74
C LYS A 73 -8.85 -5.82 -10.84
N LYS A 74 -9.56 -4.72 -10.59
CA LYS A 74 -8.97 -3.37 -10.57
C LYS A 74 -7.93 -3.24 -9.45
N ASN A 75 -8.23 -3.70 -8.25
CA ASN A 75 -7.33 -3.66 -7.11
C ASN A 75 -6.06 -4.51 -7.37
N THR A 76 -6.23 -5.70 -7.96
CA THR A 76 -5.10 -6.57 -8.32
C THR A 76 -4.20 -5.93 -9.37
N ARG A 77 -4.79 -5.35 -10.43
CA ARG A 77 -4.02 -4.62 -11.45
C ARG A 77 -3.27 -3.42 -10.86
N GLN A 78 -3.87 -2.72 -9.92
CA GLN A 78 -3.25 -1.58 -9.26
C GLN A 78 -2.08 -2.02 -8.38
N LYS A 79 -2.22 -3.12 -7.62
CA LYS A 79 -1.13 -3.71 -6.84
C LYS A 79 0.04 -4.15 -7.73
N VAL A 80 -0.23 -4.81 -8.86
CA VAL A 80 0.82 -5.22 -9.82
C VAL A 80 1.56 -4.01 -10.37
N LYS A 81 0.86 -2.95 -10.76
CA LYS A 81 1.50 -1.69 -11.19
C LYS A 81 2.39 -1.09 -10.10
N HIS A 82 1.93 -1.10 -8.86
CA HIS A 82 2.72 -0.63 -7.73
C HIS A 82 3.99 -1.45 -7.54
N CYS A 83 3.92 -2.79 -7.61
CA CYS A 83 5.09 -3.65 -7.52
C CYS A 83 6.09 -3.41 -8.66
N ILE A 84 5.60 -3.23 -9.90
CA ILE A 84 6.46 -2.95 -11.06
C ILE A 84 7.18 -1.61 -10.89
N LEU A 85 6.48 -0.55 -10.49
CA LEU A 85 7.08 0.78 -10.30
C LEU A 85 8.11 0.78 -9.17
N CYS A 86 7.79 0.12 -8.05
CA CYS A 86 8.74 -0.04 -6.94
C CYS A 86 9.99 -0.82 -7.38
N GLY A 87 9.80 -1.96 -8.07
CA GLY A 87 10.89 -2.77 -8.58
C GLY A 87 11.77 -2.02 -9.59
N ALA A 88 11.18 -1.22 -10.47
CA ALA A 88 11.91 -0.38 -11.42
C ALA A 88 12.75 0.69 -10.70
N GLY A 89 12.20 1.33 -9.65
CA GLY A 89 12.93 2.30 -8.84
C GLY A 89 14.14 1.67 -8.13
N ILE A 90 13.93 0.51 -7.51
CA ILE A 90 15.03 -0.25 -6.85
C ILE A 90 16.10 -0.62 -7.87
N LEU A 91 15.70 -1.13 -9.03
CA LEU A 91 16.67 -1.51 -10.08
C LEU A 91 17.46 -0.30 -10.59
N ALA A 92 16.81 0.84 -10.79
CA ALA A 92 17.45 2.07 -11.23
C ALA A 92 18.50 2.53 -10.19
N GLY A 93 18.14 2.64 -8.91
CA GLY A 93 19.08 3.03 -7.86
C GLY A 93 20.26 2.07 -7.71
N LEU A 94 20.03 0.76 -7.81
CA LEU A 94 21.10 -0.23 -7.77
C LEU A 94 22.05 -0.13 -8.98
N LEU A 95 21.51 0.15 -10.18
CA LEU A 95 22.32 0.35 -11.39
C LEU A 95 23.17 1.64 -11.29
N GLU A 96 22.63 2.70 -10.70
CA GLU A 96 23.36 3.94 -10.45
C GLU A 96 24.51 3.73 -9.46
N ILE A 97 24.26 3.01 -8.37
CA ILE A 97 25.29 2.65 -7.39
C ILE A 97 26.37 1.77 -8.05
N LEU A 98 25.97 0.78 -8.84
CA LEU A 98 26.92 -0.05 -9.58
C LEU A 98 27.77 0.78 -10.54
N GLY A 99 27.15 1.72 -11.26
CA GLY A 99 27.87 2.67 -12.13
C GLY A 99 28.88 3.50 -11.36
N LEU A 100 28.52 4.00 -10.18
CA LEU A 100 29.41 4.71 -9.27
C LEU A 100 30.65 3.86 -8.88
N VAL A 101 30.43 2.61 -8.47
CA VAL A 101 31.50 1.67 -8.10
C VAL A 101 32.46 1.45 -9.25
N LEU A 102 31.93 1.22 -10.46
CA LEU A 102 32.75 0.95 -11.64
C LEU A 102 33.55 2.17 -12.13
N LEU A 103 33.02 3.37 -11.98
CA LEU A 103 33.65 4.62 -12.39
C LEU A 103 34.76 5.05 -11.44
N THR A 104 34.55 4.90 -10.13
CA THR A 104 35.48 5.39 -9.12
C THR A 104 36.69 4.46 -8.93
N LYS A 105 36.56 3.16 -9.24
CA LYS A 105 37.60 2.13 -9.04
C LYS A 105 38.26 2.17 -7.65
N ASP A 106 37.57 2.69 -6.66
CA ASP A 106 38.07 2.91 -5.31
C ASP A 106 37.97 1.61 -4.51
N THR A 107 39.04 1.14 -3.95
CA THR A 107 39.11 -0.09 -3.15
C THR A 107 38.44 0.08 -1.79
N ASP A 108 38.40 1.30 -1.26
CA ASP A 108 37.78 1.64 0.03
C ASP A 108 36.33 2.15 -0.12
N PHE A 109 35.70 1.81 -1.22
CA PHE A 109 34.38 2.26 -1.63
C PHE A 109 33.33 2.09 -0.52
N LEU A 110 33.27 0.92 0.12
CA LEU A 110 32.26 0.63 1.14
C LEU A 110 32.36 1.57 2.36
N SER A 111 33.57 1.91 2.77
CA SER A 111 33.78 2.83 3.91
C SER A 111 33.42 4.26 3.55
N ARG A 112 33.86 4.71 2.38
CA ARG A 112 33.69 6.11 1.93
C ARG A 112 32.24 6.45 1.55
N TYR A 113 31.49 5.47 1.03
CA TYR A 113 30.13 5.64 0.51
C TYR A 113 29.04 4.99 1.39
N SER A 114 29.38 4.61 2.62
CA SER A 114 28.47 3.94 3.54
C SER A 114 27.16 4.71 3.76
N SER A 115 27.18 6.05 3.77
CA SER A 115 26.00 6.90 3.91
C SER A 115 25.02 6.77 2.74
N VAL A 116 25.51 6.62 1.50
CA VAL A 116 24.64 6.43 0.33
C VAL A 116 23.93 5.09 0.41
N PHE A 117 24.68 4.03 0.72
CA PHE A 117 24.08 2.71 0.91
C PHE A 117 23.04 2.70 2.02
N GLY A 118 23.30 3.44 3.12
CA GLY A 118 22.34 3.57 4.22
C GLY A 118 21.07 4.30 3.79
N LEU A 119 21.18 5.44 3.11
CA LEU A 119 20.03 6.22 2.64
C LEU A 119 19.25 5.49 1.54
N GLU A 120 19.94 4.83 0.62
CA GLU A 120 19.30 4.00 -0.41
C GLU A 120 18.56 2.81 0.22
N GLY A 121 19.20 2.12 1.16
CA GLY A 121 18.58 1.03 1.93
C GLY A 121 17.32 1.48 2.66
N LEU A 122 17.32 2.69 3.27
CA LEU A 122 16.14 3.27 3.89
C LEU A 122 15.06 3.61 2.85
N SER A 123 15.44 4.20 1.70
CA SER A 123 14.50 4.51 0.62
C SER A 123 13.81 3.25 0.10
N ILE A 124 14.57 2.17 -0.09
CA ILE A 124 14.06 0.87 -0.52
C ILE A 124 13.12 0.28 0.53
N LEU A 125 13.52 0.26 1.80
CA LEU A 125 12.74 -0.31 2.89
C LEU A 125 11.38 0.41 3.05
N PHE A 126 11.40 1.74 3.14
CA PHE A 126 10.19 2.53 3.22
C PHE A 126 9.39 2.51 1.91
N GLY A 127 10.07 2.47 0.76
CA GLY A 127 9.45 2.30 -0.55
C GLY A 127 8.65 1.00 -0.61
N ILE A 128 9.24 -0.12 -0.26
CA ILE A 128 8.55 -1.42 -0.19
C ILE A 128 7.33 -1.33 0.72
N TYR A 129 7.48 -0.72 1.91
CA TYR A 129 6.34 -0.54 2.81
C TYR A 129 5.21 0.25 2.15
N PHE A 130 5.46 1.45 1.65
CA PHE A 130 4.42 2.31 1.10
C PHE A 130 3.82 1.80 -0.22
N TRP A 131 4.61 1.15 -1.09
CA TRP A 131 4.12 0.64 -2.37
C TRP A 131 3.38 -0.69 -2.27
N ILE A 132 3.76 -1.57 -1.34
CA ILE A 132 3.25 -2.95 -1.24
C ILE A 132 2.31 -3.12 -0.06
N PHE A 133 2.71 -2.67 1.14
CA PHE A 133 2.01 -2.97 2.39
C PHE A 133 1.05 -1.88 2.85
N ALA A 134 1.35 -0.60 2.61
CA ALA A 134 0.52 0.49 3.10
C ALA A 134 -0.88 0.46 2.51
N LYS A 135 -1.88 0.34 3.38
CA LYS A 135 -3.30 0.38 3.03
C LYS A 135 -3.71 1.81 2.72
N GLU A 136 -4.65 2.00 1.79
CA GLU A 136 -5.19 3.33 1.46
C GLU A 136 -6.23 3.82 2.46
N LYS A 137 -6.74 2.92 3.33
CA LYS A 137 -7.67 3.23 4.41
C LYS A 137 -7.10 2.78 5.74
N ILE A 138 -7.30 3.59 6.76
CA ILE A 138 -6.98 3.30 8.16
C ILE A 138 -8.26 2.99 8.93
N PRO A 139 -8.19 2.30 10.10
CA PRO A 139 -9.35 2.04 10.94
C PRO A 139 -10.12 3.32 11.29
N SER A 140 -11.45 3.25 11.40
CA SER A 140 -12.33 4.37 11.75
C SER A 140 -11.97 5.02 13.09
N PHE A 141 -11.32 4.28 13.97
CA PHE A 141 -10.77 4.77 15.22
C PHE A 141 -9.92 6.05 15.06
N TYR A 142 -9.20 6.18 13.93
CA TYR A 142 -8.40 7.37 13.62
C TYR A 142 -9.25 8.58 13.21
N ASP A 143 -10.46 8.35 12.67
CA ASP A 143 -11.39 9.42 12.31
C ASP A 143 -12.11 9.97 13.56
N GLU A 144 -12.36 9.11 14.55
CA GLU A 144 -13.05 9.45 15.79
C GLU A 144 -12.11 10.10 16.82
N ASN A 145 -10.81 9.72 16.79
CA ASN A 145 -9.82 10.17 17.74
C ASN A 145 -8.73 10.97 17.01
N LYS A 146 -8.52 12.21 17.41
CA LYS A 146 -7.49 13.10 16.82
C LYS A 146 -6.09 12.63 17.21
N LEU A 147 -5.60 11.56 16.57
CA LEU A 147 -4.31 10.95 16.86
C LEU A 147 -3.23 11.50 15.93
N ASN A 148 -2.12 11.91 16.52
CA ASN A 148 -0.94 12.40 15.81
C ASN A 148 0.09 11.29 15.50
N PHE A 149 -0.25 10.04 15.76
CA PHE A 149 0.55 8.88 15.43
C PHE A 149 -0.26 7.87 14.62
N TYR A 150 0.44 7.11 13.78
CA TYR A 150 -0.11 5.97 13.06
C TYR A 150 0.78 4.75 13.33
N SER A 151 0.16 3.58 13.51
CA SER A 151 0.85 2.31 13.74
C SER A 151 0.17 1.20 12.94
N ASP A 152 0.96 0.47 12.15
CA ASP A 152 0.55 -0.74 11.43
C ASP A 152 1.66 -1.78 11.56
N GLY A 153 1.50 -2.70 12.49
CA GLY A 153 2.52 -3.69 12.83
C GLY A 153 3.84 -3.06 13.28
N ILE A 154 4.89 -3.26 12.50
CA ILE A 154 6.25 -2.75 12.80
C ILE A 154 6.37 -1.26 12.46
N PHE A 155 5.60 -0.79 11.47
CA PHE A 155 5.68 0.59 11.02
C PHE A 155 4.95 1.51 12.00
N ARG A 156 5.67 2.52 12.48
CA ARG A 156 5.12 3.56 13.36
C ARG A 156 5.62 4.92 12.91
N ILE A 157 4.71 5.88 12.79
CA ILE A 157 5.04 7.27 12.50
C ILE A 157 4.32 8.16 13.50
N ASN A 158 5.04 9.14 14.04
CA ASN A 158 4.49 10.18 14.89
C ASN A 158 4.82 11.54 14.28
N MET A 159 3.78 12.36 14.06
CA MET A 159 3.93 13.69 13.48
C MET A 159 3.20 14.70 14.35
N PRO A 160 3.91 15.37 15.26
CA PRO A 160 3.31 16.39 16.12
C PRO A 160 2.58 17.46 15.29
N GLY A 161 1.35 17.77 15.70
CA GLY A 161 0.52 18.76 15.03
C GLY A 161 -0.22 18.28 13.78
N LEU A 162 -0.11 17.03 13.35
CA LEU A 162 -0.87 16.42 12.28
C LEU A 162 -1.72 15.28 12.83
N HIS A 163 -3.04 15.26 12.56
CA HIS A 163 -3.92 14.17 12.94
C HIS A 163 -4.18 13.28 11.72
N PHE A 164 -3.92 11.97 11.87
CA PHE A 164 -4.17 11.00 10.83
C PHE A 164 -5.65 10.63 10.80
N ASN A 165 -6.26 10.63 9.59
CA ASN A 165 -7.64 10.25 9.36
C ASN A 165 -7.82 9.72 7.92
N ASN A 166 -8.96 9.12 7.60
CA ASN A 166 -9.24 8.57 6.27
C ASN A 166 -9.38 9.64 5.18
N ARG A 167 -9.47 10.92 5.54
CA ARG A 167 -9.52 12.03 4.58
C ARG A 167 -8.12 12.39 4.08
N ASN A 168 -7.11 12.46 4.96
CA ASN A 168 -5.75 12.85 4.59
C ASN A 168 -4.83 11.65 4.28
N TRP A 169 -5.07 10.49 4.87
CA TRP A 169 -4.22 9.31 4.75
C TRP A 169 -3.94 8.86 3.31
N PRO A 170 -4.92 8.77 2.38
CA PRO A 170 -4.64 8.37 1.00
C PRO A 170 -3.67 9.31 0.29
N TYR A 171 -3.71 10.60 0.60
CA TYR A 171 -2.79 11.59 0.04
C TYR A 171 -1.39 11.45 0.64
N ILE A 172 -1.30 11.19 1.95
CA ILE A 172 -0.04 10.90 2.64
C ILE A 172 0.63 9.69 2.01
N VAL A 173 -0.08 8.57 1.85
CA VAL A 173 0.45 7.36 1.21
C VAL A 173 0.90 7.62 -0.22
N ARG A 174 0.14 8.39 -1.00
CA ARG A 174 0.51 8.74 -2.38
C ARG A 174 1.81 9.55 -2.43
N VAL A 175 1.92 10.59 -1.60
CA VAL A 175 3.12 11.43 -1.55
C VAL A 175 4.31 10.64 -1.07
N SER A 176 4.15 9.77 -0.06
CA SER A 176 5.20 8.88 0.42
C SER A 176 5.69 7.92 -0.68
N ARG A 177 4.77 7.31 -1.44
CA ARG A 177 5.12 6.44 -2.59
C ARG A 177 5.99 7.18 -3.61
N LEU A 178 5.55 8.36 -4.04
CA LEU A 178 6.27 9.16 -5.03
C LEU A 178 7.60 9.69 -4.49
N GLY A 179 7.61 10.12 -3.23
CA GLY A 179 8.81 10.61 -2.55
C GLY A 179 9.88 9.51 -2.44
N MET A 180 9.50 8.29 -2.02
CA MET A 180 10.44 7.18 -1.94
C MET A 180 10.98 6.77 -3.31
N LEU A 181 10.13 6.75 -4.36
CA LEU A 181 10.58 6.47 -5.73
C LEU A 181 11.57 7.54 -6.22
N ALA A 182 11.27 8.81 -5.97
CA ALA A 182 12.17 9.90 -6.32
C ALA A 182 13.50 9.80 -5.58
N LEU A 183 13.49 9.42 -4.30
CA LEU A 183 14.71 9.25 -3.51
C LEU A 183 15.57 8.08 -3.98
N MET A 184 14.98 6.95 -4.36
CA MET A 184 15.71 5.80 -4.93
C MET A 184 16.48 6.18 -6.21
N ILE A 185 15.98 7.16 -6.97
CA ILE A 185 16.63 7.60 -8.22
C ILE A 185 17.54 8.81 -7.96
N LEU A 186 17.09 9.79 -7.21
CA LEU A 186 17.83 11.06 -7.07
C LEU A 186 18.96 10.99 -6.04
N CYS A 187 18.84 10.15 -5.00
CA CYS A 187 19.84 10.10 -3.94
C CYS A 187 21.21 9.64 -4.45
N PRO A 188 21.37 8.54 -5.21
CA PRO A 188 22.64 8.16 -5.79
C PRO A 188 23.19 9.18 -6.80
N LEU A 189 22.30 9.81 -7.61
CA LEU A 189 22.69 10.83 -8.58
C LEU A 189 23.26 12.10 -7.91
N VAL A 190 22.55 12.62 -6.89
CA VAL A 190 23.01 13.80 -6.13
C VAL A 190 24.34 13.49 -5.46
N TYR A 191 24.47 12.30 -4.92
CA TYR A 191 25.73 11.89 -4.32
C TYR A 191 26.87 11.84 -5.33
N PHE A 192 26.63 11.30 -6.52
CA PHE A 192 27.61 11.27 -7.61
C PHE A 192 28.11 12.67 -7.97
N ILE A 193 27.18 13.63 -8.10
CA ILE A 193 27.52 15.03 -8.40
C ILE A 193 28.38 15.62 -7.28
N LEU A 194 27.97 15.42 -6.02
CA LEU A 194 28.70 15.94 -4.87
C LEU A 194 30.08 15.29 -4.70
N TYR A 195 30.18 14.00 -5.00
CA TYR A 195 31.49 13.31 -5.02
C TYR A 195 32.42 13.90 -6.06
N PHE A 196 31.94 14.14 -7.27
CA PHE A 196 32.74 14.73 -8.35
C PHE A 196 33.22 16.15 -8.00
N ILE A 197 32.36 16.95 -7.37
CA ILE A 197 32.71 18.27 -6.86
C ILE A 197 33.73 18.15 -5.73
N ALA A 198 33.49 17.29 -4.74
CA ALA A 198 34.37 17.12 -3.58
C ALA A 198 35.76 16.56 -3.95
N SER A 199 35.84 15.71 -4.99
CA SER A 199 37.14 15.23 -5.49
C SER A 199 38.04 16.34 -6.04
N THR A 200 37.45 17.48 -6.42
CA THR A 200 38.13 18.68 -6.88
C THR A 200 38.69 19.53 -5.70
N PHE A 201 38.08 19.41 -4.51
CA PHE A 201 38.37 20.24 -3.33
C PHE A 201 38.83 19.41 -2.11
N SER A 202 39.76 18.59 -2.23
CA SER A 202 40.49 17.68 -1.32
C SER A 202 40.50 17.96 0.21
N SER A 203 39.40 18.24 0.90
CA SER A 203 39.35 18.27 2.38
C SER A 203 38.34 17.28 2.96
N ALA A 204 38.76 16.51 3.97
CA ALA A 204 37.90 15.57 4.68
C ALA A 204 36.66 16.21 5.31
N ASP A 205 36.79 17.44 5.78
CA ASP A 205 35.71 18.22 6.39
C ASP A 205 34.62 18.56 5.39
N MET A 206 34.93 18.79 4.12
CA MET A 206 33.94 19.05 3.08
C MET A 206 33.14 17.79 2.72
N VAL A 207 33.77 16.62 2.74
CA VAL A 207 33.09 15.35 2.50
C VAL A 207 32.08 15.08 3.60
N PHE A 208 32.45 15.28 4.87
CA PHE A 208 31.54 15.13 6.01
C PHE A 208 30.39 16.13 5.97
N ALA A 209 30.66 17.40 5.70
CA ALA A 209 29.62 18.43 5.53
C ALA A 209 28.64 18.07 4.40
N GLY A 210 29.15 17.59 3.26
CA GLY A 210 28.32 17.11 2.16
C GLY A 210 27.39 15.95 2.55
N GLN A 211 27.88 14.99 3.31
CA GLN A 211 27.05 13.88 3.83
C GLN A 211 25.92 14.35 4.74
N LEU A 212 26.20 15.31 5.63
CA LEU A 212 25.17 15.92 6.48
C LEU A 212 24.11 16.66 5.66
N ILE A 213 24.53 17.43 4.67
CA ILE A 213 23.60 18.16 3.77
C ILE A 213 22.67 17.15 3.06
N ILE A 214 23.20 16.06 2.53
CA ILE A 214 22.38 15.02 1.86
C ILE A 214 21.40 14.41 2.84
N LEU A 215 21.81 14.11 4.07
CA LEU A 215 20.92 13.58 5.10
C LEU A 215 19.77 14.54 5.42
N PHE A 216 20.04 15.84 5.57
CA PHE A 216 19.00 16.83 5.81
C PHE A 216 18.07 17.01 4.62
N ILE A 217 18.59 17.01 3.39
CA ILE A 217 17.77 17.04 2.18
C ILE A 217 16.88 15.80 2.11
N PHE A 218 17.43 14.62 2.40
CA PHE A 218 16.68 13.37 2.45
C PHE A 218 15.53 13.43 3.45
N LEU A 219 15.82 13.79 4.69
CA LEU A 219 14.79 13.90 5.74
C LEU A 219 13.75 14.97 5.38
N GLY A 220 14.16 16.12 4.90
CA GLY A 220 13.27 17.20 4.48
C GLY A 220 12.35 16.75 3.33
N SER A 221 12.89 16.07 2.32
CA SER A 221 12.11 15.59 1.17
C SER A 221 11.07 14.51 1.53
N VAL A 222 11.27 13.79 2.63
CA VAL A 222 10.29 12.82 3.15
C VAL A 222 9.25 13.52 4.02
N PHE A 223 9.68 14.21 5.07
CA PHE A 223 8.77 14.69 6.12
C PHE A 223 8.01 15.96 5.76
N ILE A 224 8.63 16.90 5.01
CA ILE A 224 7.98 18.18 4.67
C ILE A 224 6.76 17.95 3.76
N PRO A 225 6.85 17.25 2.60
CA PRO A 225 5.68 17.03 1.75
C PRO A 225 4.59 16.22 2.46
N LEU A 226 4.97 15.25 3.28
CA LEU A 226 4.04 14.43 4.04
C LEU A 226 3.26 15.28 5.04
N TYR A 227 3.94 16.16 5.78
CA TYR A 227 3.30 17.08 6.72
C TYR A 227 2.40 18.10 6.01
N VAL A 228 2.89 18.75 4.96
CA VAL A 228 2.14 19.77 4.19
C VAL A 228 0.87 19.17 3.58
N VAL A 229 0.99 18.01 2.94
CA VAL A 229 -0.16 17.34 2.32
C VAL A 229 -1.11 16.81 3.39
N GLY A 230 -0.58 16.19 4.45
CA GLY A 230 -1.38 15.72 5.57
C GLY A 230 -2.21 16.85 6.21
N LYS A 231 -1.59 18.01 6.40
CA LYS A 231 -2.24 19.21 6.98
C LYS A 231 -3.27 19.83 6.04
N LYS A 232 -2.99 19.84 4.74
CA LYS A 232 -3.90 20.39 3.73
C LYS A 232 -5.24 19.64 3.66
N TYR A 233 -5.23 18.34 3.89
CA TYR A 233 -6.41 17.46 3.77
C TYR A 233 -6.93 16.97 5.13
N GLU A 234 -6.41 17.48 6.24
CA GLU A 234 -6.91 17.24 7.60
C GLU A 234 -8.31 17.84 7.80
#